data_2e5ad9699a61f3e9bfa9fe326954b12d
#
_entry.id   2e5ad9699a61f3e9bfa9fe326954b12d
#
_cell.length_a   1.000
_cell.length_b   1.000
_cell.length_c   1.000
_cell.angle_alpha   90.00
_cell.angle_beta   90.00
_cell.angle_gamma   90.00
#
_symmetry.space_group_name_H-M   'P 1'
#
loop_
_entity.id
_entity.type
_entity.pdbx_description
1 polymer ?
#
loop_
_entity_poly.entity_id
_entity_poly.type
_entity_poly.pdbx_seq_one_letter_code
_entity_poly.pdbx_strand_id
1 'polypeptide(L)'
;MTLDDIVTKIRQKTAYATGFHARVLFDFGDDGCVHVDASQSPAEITTENKDADVTLTTSIETFSKILNGESDPNIAFMMGKLKIRGSMGLALKLNALLES
;
A
#
# COMPACT_ATOMS: atom_id res chain seq x y z
N MET A 1 -6.99 13.98 -1.13
CA MET A 1 -6.00 13.46 -0.17
C MET A 1 -4.60 13.63 -0.75
N THR A 2 -3.67 14.13 0.02
CA THR A 2 -2.29 14.35 -0.42
C THR A 2 -1.43 13.11 -0.14
N LEU A 3 -0.21 13.09 -0.70
CA LEU A 3 0.74 12.02 -0.43
C LEU A 3 1.06 11.92 1.07
N ASP A 4 1.19 13.06 1.76
CA ASP A 4 1.45 13.08 3.20
C ASP A 4 0.30 12.47 3.99
N ASP A 5 -0.94 12.70 3.57
CA ASP A 5 -2.11 12.08 4.19
C ASP A 5 -2.07 10.56 4.02
N ILE A 6 -1.66 10.09 2.84
CA ILE A 6 -1.50 8.67 2.54
C ILE A 6 -0.44 8.06 3.45
N VAL A 7 0.71 8.72 3.60
CA VAL A 7 1.80 8.25 4.48
C VAL A 7 1.29 8.10 5.91
N THR A 8 0.54 9.09 6.40
CA THR A 8 -0.03 9.06 7.75
C THR A 8 -0.97 7.88 7.93
N LYS A 9 -1.86 7.64 6.96
CA LYS A 9 -2.81 6.52 7.00
C LYS A 9 -2.10 5.17 6.97
N ILE A 10 -1.10 5.02 6.10
CA ILE A 10 -0.32 3.79 6.03
C ILE A 10 0.40 3.54 7.35
N ARG A 11 0.98 4.57 7.95
CA ARG A 11 1.66 4.47 9.24
C ARG A 11 0.72 3.99 10.33
N GLN A 12 -0.51 4.51 10.36
CA GLN A 12 -1.52 4.10 11.33
C GLN A 12 -1.91 2.64 11.14
N LYS A 13 -2.08 2.20 9.90
CA LYS A 13 -2.47 0.82 9.61
C LYS A 13 -1.34 -0.17 9.87
N THR A 14 -0.10 0.20 9.59
CA THR A 14 1.06 -0.69 9.81
C THR A 14 1.50 -0.74 11.26
N ALA A 15 1.11 0.23 12.09
CA ALA A 15 1.44 0.24 13.51
C ALA A 15 0.92 -1.00 14.25
N TYR A 16 -0.18 -1.56 13.78
CA TYR A 16 -0.81 -2.73 14.39
C TYR A 16 -0.60 -4.01 13.60
N ALA A 17 0.16 -3.93 12.49
CA ALA A 17 0.43 -5.10 11.66
C ALA A 17 1.47 -5.98 12.33
N THR A 18 1.10 -7.21 12.66
CA THR A 18 2.03 -8.21 13.18
C THR A 18 2.16 -9.32 12.17
N GLY A 19 3.38 -9.82 11.97
CA GLY A 19 3.63 -10.93 11.07
C GLY A 19 3.77 -10.56 9.60
N PHE A 20 3.68 -9.29 9.26
CA PHE A 20 3.95 -8.84 7.90
C PHE A 20 5.40 -8.33 7.84
N HIS A 21 6.27 -9.13 7.21
CA HIS A 21 7.71 -8.85 7.16
C HIS A 21 8.16 -8.75 5.71
N ALA A 22 7.72 -7.70 5.03
CA ALA A 22 8.02 -7.52 3.62
C ALA A 22 8.16 -6.05 3.28
N ARG A 23 8.66 -5.76 2.09
CA ARG A 23 8.77 -4.42 1.55
C ARG A 23 7.68 -4.23 0.52
N VAL A 24 6.99 -3.09 0.62
CA VAL A 24 5.89 -2.74 -0.28
C VAL A 24 6.14 -1.37 -0.88
N LEU A 25 5.96 -1.27 -2.19
CA LEU A 25 5.99 0.02 -2.87
C LEU A 25 4.59 0.35 -3.37
N PHE A 26 4.06 1.48 -2.94
CA PHE A 26 2.82 2.04 -3.46
C PHE A 26 3.19 3.11 -4.49
N ASP A 27 2.92 2.83 -5.76
CA ASP A 27 3.26 3.71 -6.86
C ASP A 27 2.01 4.44 -7.34
N PHE A 28 2.01 5.76 -7.19
CA PHE A 28 0.89 6.63 -7.58
C PHE A 28 1.19 7.40 -8.87
N GLY A 29 2.12 6.92 -9.68
CA GLY A 29 2.48 7.55 -10.92
C GLY A 29 3.11 8.93 -10.70
N ASP A 30 2.58 9.93 -11.37
CA ASP A 30 3.11 11.30 -11.29
C ASP A 30 2.95 11.93 -9.92
N ASP A 31 2.06 11.41 -9.09
CA ASP A 31 1.82 11.93 -7.74
C ASP A 31 2.85 11.42 -6.73
N GLY A 32 3.75 10.54 -7.15
CA GLY A 32 4.83 10.04 -6.30
C GLY A 32 4.61 8.61 -5.87
N CYS A 33 5.40 8.18 -4.88
CA CYS A 33 5.30 6.83 -4.35
C CYS A 33 5.55 6.80 -2.84
N VAL A 34 5.15 5.70 -2.20
CA VAL A 34 5.41 5.45 -0.79
C VAL A 34 6.00 4.06 -0.66
N HIS A 35 7.15 3.95 -0.03
CA HIS A 35 7.83 2.68 0.22
C HIS A 35 7.71 2.34 1.71
N VAL A 36 7.22 1.14 1.99
CA VAL A 36 7.06 0.65 3.36
C VAL A 36 7.95 -0.57 3.54
N ASP A 37 8.94 -0.45 4.41
CA ASP A 37 9.80 -1.58 4.79
C ASP A 37 9.32 -2.13 6.12
N ALA A 38 8.48 -3.15 6.05
CA ALA A 38 7.91 -3.81 7.22
C ALA A 38 8.79 -4.98 7.71
N SER A 39 9.98 -5.16 7.12
CA SER A 39 10.98 -6.09 7.65
C SER A 39 11.62 -5.54 8.92
N GLN A 40 11.44 -4.27 9.20
CA GLN A 40 11.92 -3.59 10.40
C GLN A 40 10.77 -3.35 11.37
N SER A 41 11.08 -3.18 12.64
CA SER A 41 10.08 -2.87 13.67
C SER A 41 10.58 -1.66 14.47
N PRO A 42 9.90 -0.49 14.39
CA PRO A 42 8.72 -0.21 13.56
C PRO A 42 9.05 -0.17 12.05
N ALA A 43 8.03 -0.30 11.22
CA ALA A 43 8.20 -0.23 9.77
C ALA A 43 8.75 1.13 9.35
N GLU A 44 9.69 1.12 8.40
CA GLU A 44 10.24 2.34 7.83
C GLU A 44 9.40 2.77 6.64
N ILE A 45 8.91 4.00 6.67
CA ILE A 45 8.07 4.55 5.60
C ILE A 45 8.79 5.74 4.98
N THR A 46 9.04 5.67 3.67
CA THR A 46 9.69 6.73 2.91
C THR A 46 8.91 7.03 1.65
N THR A 47 9.25 8.13 0.99
CA THR A 47 8.68 8.49 -0.32
C THR A 47 9.68 8.24 -1.44
N GLU A 48 10.69 7.44 -1.19
CA GLU A 48 11.71 7.07 -2.18
C GLU A 48 11.28 5.82 -2.95
N ASN A 49 11.62 5.78 -4.23
CA ASN A 49 11.38 4.61 -5.07
C ASN A 49 12.50 3.59 -4.84
N LYS A 50 12.23 2.64 -3.96
CA LYS A 50 13.17 1.56 -3.61
C LYS A 50 12.62 0.22 -4.05
N ASP A 51 13.50 -0.78 -4.14
CA ASP A 51 13.08 -2.15 -4.44
C ASP A 51 12.11 -2.66 -3.39
N ALA A 52 11.14 -3.45 -3.83
CA ALA A 52 10.11 -4.01 -2.96
C ALA A 52 9.76 -5.43 -3.39
N ASP A 53 9.20 -6.19 -2.44
CA ASP A 53 8.74 -7.56 -2.70
C ASP A 53 7.41 -7.56 -3.45
N VAL A 54 6.62 -6.50 -3.26
CA VAL A 54 5.36 -6.30 -3.98
C VAL A 54 5.19 -4.81 -4.26
N THR A 55 4.69 -4.50 -5.46
CA THR A 55 4.40 -3.13 -5.89
C THR A 55 2.92 -3.02 -6.24
N LEU A 56 2.26 -2.03 -5.65
CA LEU A 56 0.88 -1.69 -5.97
C LEU A 56 0.86 -0.38 -6.74
N THR A 57 0.31 -0.40 -7.94
CA THR A 57 0.19 0.79 -8.79
C THR A 57 -1.28 1.19 -8.89
N THR A 58 -1.60 2.39 -8.46
CA THR A 58 -2.96 2.91 -8.49
C THR A 58 -2.92 4.44 -8.38
N SER A 59 -4.07 5.09 -8.52
CA SER A 59 -4.16 6.53 -8.27
C SER A 59 -4.33 6.81 -6.78
N ILE A 60 -3.97 8.02 -6.36
CA ILE A 60 -4.19 8.46 -4.98
C ILE A 60 -5.69 8.43 -4.67
N GLU A 61 -6.53 8.82 -5.61
CA GLU A 61 -7.98 8.81 -5.44
C GLU A 61 -8.50 7.40 -5.14
N THR A 62 -8.11 6.42 -5.96
CA THR A 62 -8.52 5.03 -5.76
C THR A 62 -8.01 4.49 -4.43
N PHE A 63 -6.75 4.78 -4.10
CA PHE A 63 -6.15 4.32 -2.86
C PHE A 63 -6.82 4.93 -1.64
N SER A 64 -7.17 6.22 -1.71
CA SER A 64 -7.94 6.89 -0.66
C SER A 64 -9.25 6.19 -0.37
N LYS A 65 -9.97 5.81 -1.42
CA LYS A 65 -11.25 5.10 -1.27
C LYS A 65 -11.06 3.74 -0.62
N ILE A 66 -9.99 3.04 -0.97
CA ILE A 66 -9.65 1.77 -0.34
C ILE A 66 -9.37 1.97 1.15
N LEU A 67 -8.56 2.96 1.50
CA LEU A 67 -8.21 3.25 2.90
C LEU A 67 -9.43 3.64 3.73
N ASN A 68 -10.39 4.31 3.13
CA ASN A 68 -11.61 4.76 3.82
C ASN A 68 -12.71 3.70 3.83
N GLY A 69 -12.46 2.53 3.26
CA GLY A 69 -13.47 1.47 3.18
C GLY A 69 -14.54 1.70 2.14
N GLU A 70 -14.37 2.68 1.27
CA GLU A 70 -15.33 3.01 0.21
C GLU A 70 -15.16 2.15 -1.04
N SER A 71 -14.02 1.51 -1.19
CA SER A 71 -13.70 0.68 -2.35
C SER A 71 -13.00 -0.59 -1.90
N ASP A 72 -13.38 -1.71 -2.51
CA ASP A 72 -12.75 -3.00 -2.25
C ASP A 72 -11.50 -3.12 -3.14
N PRO A 73 -10.30 -3.40 -2.57
CA PRO A 73 -9.10 -3.56 -3.39
C PRO A 73 -9.20 -4.68 -4.42
N ASN A 74 -9.94 -5.75 -4.12
CA ASN A 74 -10.12 -6.84 -5.09
C ASN A 74 -10.94 -6.38 -6.30
N ILE A 75 -11.99 -5.58 -6.05
CA ILE A 75 -12.80 -5.02 -7.12
C ILE A 75 -11.99 -4.03 -7.95
N ALA A 76 -11.20 -3.17 -7.29
CA ALA A 76 -10.33 -2.23 -7.98
C ALA A 76 -9.33 -2.96 -8.89
N PHE A 77 -8.77 -4.08 -8.41
CA PHE A 77 -7.87 -4.91 -9.19
C PHE A 77 -8.58 -5.49 -10.42
N MET A 78 -9.78 -6.03 -10.25
CA MET A 78 -10.55 -6.61 -11.35
C MET A 78 -10.94 -5.57 -12.40
N MET A 79 -11.15 -4.34 -11.99
CA MET A 79 -11.50 -3.24 -12.89
C MET A 79 -10.28 -2.56 -13.54
N GLY A 80 -9.08 -3.03 -13.24
CA GLY A 80 -7.85 -2.44 -13.77
C GLY A 80 -7.44 -1.12 -13.14
N LYS A 81 -8.07 -0.74 -12.03
CA LYS A 81 -7.73 0.48 -11.29
C LYS A 81 -6.58 0.28 -10.32
N LEU A 82 -6.29 -0.95 -9.98
CA LEU A 82 -5.18 -1.34 -9.11
C LEU A 82 -4.38 -2.42 -9.80
N LYS A 83 -3.09 -2.20 -9.96
CA LYS A 83 -2.18 -3.19 -10.55
C LYS A 83 -1.24 -3.71 -9.49
N ILE A 84 -0.98 -5.00 -9.51
CA ILE A 84 -0.12 -5.66 -8.54
C ILE A 84 1.02 -6.34 -9.28
N ARG A 85 2.24 -6.09 -8.81
CA ARG A 85 3.45 -6.70 -9.34
C ARG A 85 4.24 -7.30 -8.18
N GLY A 86 4.78 -8.50 -8.36
CA GLY A 86 5.58 -9.18 -7.36
C GLY A 86 4.79 -10.29 -6.68
N SER A 87 5.02 -10.49 -5.39
CA SER A 87 4.41 -11.59 -4.66
C SER A 87 2.92 -11.42 -4.44
N MET A 88 2.11 -12.29 -5.05
CA MET A 88 0.66 -12.27 -4.86
C MET A 88 0.26 -12.66 -3.44
N GLY A 89 1.01 -13.55 -2.82
CA GLY A 89 0.74 -13.91 -1.42
C GLY A 89 0.88 -12.73 -0.48
N LEU A 90 1.91 -11.91 -0.68
CA LEU A 90 2.10 -10.67 0.09
C LEU A 90 1.02 -9.65 -0.22
N ALA A 91 0.58 -9.58 -1.48
CA ALA A 91 -0.49 -8.67 -1.87
C ALA A 91 -1.79 -9.00 -1.14
N LEU A 92 -2.11 -10.28 -1.00
CA LEU A 92 -3.31 -10.71 -0.27
C LEU A 92 -3.23 -10.33 1.21
N LYS A 93 -2.08 -10.51 1.83
CA LYS A 93 -1.87 -10.10 3.22
C LYS A 93 -1.99 -8.59 3.38
N LEU A 94 -1.46 -7.84 2.41
CA LEU A 94 -1.53 -6.38 2.42
C LEU A 94 -2.97 -5.90 2.26
N ASN A 95 -3.76 -6.52 1.38
CA ASN A 95 -5.16 -6.17 1.21
C ASN A 95 -5.94 -6.34 2.51
N ALA A 96 -5.70 -7.44 3.22
CA ALA A 96 -6.32 -7.67 4.53
C ALA A 96 -5.94 -6.56 5.52
N LEU A 97 -4.69 -6.14 5.50
CA LEU A 97 -4.20 -5.06 6.36
C LEU A 97 -4.88 -3.72 6.03
N LEU A 98 -5.03 -3.42 4.75
CA LEU A 98 -5.63 -2.16 4.30
C LEU A 98 -7.13 -2.09 4.60
N GLU A 99 -7.80 -3.23 4.63
CA GLU A 99 -9.24 -3.32 4.91
C GLU A 99 -9.56 -3.23 6.40
N SER A 100 -8.59 -3.45 7.26
CA SER A 100 -8.82 -3.49 8.71
C SER A 100 -8.93 -2.11 9.36
#